data_97d3f131d68559b6cec78fb363e81cbe
#
_entry.id   97d3f131d68559b6cec78fb363e81cbe
#
_cell.length_a   1.000
_cell.length_b   1.000
_cell.length_c   1.000
_cell.angle_alpha   90.00
_cell.angle_beta   90.00
_cell.angle_gamma   90.00
#
_symmetry.space_group_name_H-M   'P 1'
#
loop_
_entity.id
_entity.type
_entity.pdbx_description
1 polymer ?
#
loop_
_entity_poly.entity_id
_entity_poly.type
_entity_poly.pdbx_seq_one_letter_code
_entity_poly.pdbx_strand_id
1 'polypeptide(L)'
;MIEIKVSIEHSYFLDTLDVWMKWEFPFLPRIGESVSPWIWIEQNTFEIEKLKENLSEEGQKSLNDWEGELTDWLYEVGITADVVSNLVYFQNKADNTLYVHLFMQEDK
;
A
#
# COMPACT_ATOMS: atom_id res chain seq x y z
N MET A 1 2.72 -19.58 2.35
CA MET A 1 2.32 -18.21 2.70
C MET A 1 3.53 -17.29 2.65
N ILE A 2 3.45 -16.20 1.90
CA ILE A 2 4.57 -15.29 1.71
C ILE A 2 4.21 -13.95 2.32
N GLU A 3 5.15 -13.35 3.04
CA GLU A 3 4.97 -11.99 3.55
C GLU A 3 5.48 -11.00 2.51
N ILE A 4 4.64 -10.02 2.18
CA ILE A 4 4.95 -8.99 1.20
C ILE A 4 4.86 -7.63 1.87
N LYS A 5 5.93 -6.84 1.73
CA LYS A 5 5.89 -5.43 2.07
C LYS A 5 5.41 -4.66 0.84
N VAL A 6 4.40 -3.82 1.01
CA VAL A 6 3.84 -3.02 -0.09
C VAL A 6 4.15 -1.56 0.18
N SER A 7 4.75 -0.90 -0.79
CA SER A 7 4.95 0.55 -0.75
C SER A 7 4.13 1.17 -1.86
N ILE A 8 3.21 2.04 -1.49
CA ILE A 8 2.28 2.69 -2.42
C ILE A 8 2.68 4.14 -2.59
N GLU A 9 3.02 4.50 -3.82
CA GLU A 9 3.35 5.87 -4.19
C GLU A 9 2.12 6.55 -4.76
N HIS A 10 1.71 7.65 -4.13
CA HIS A 10 0.53 8.40 -4.53
C HIS A 10 0.75 9.87 -4.17
N SER A 11 0.16 10.77 -4.95
CA SER A 11 0.29 12.20 -4.73
C SER A 11 -0.27 12.67 -3.37
N TYR A 12 -1.12 11.85 -2.74
CA TYR A 12 -1.68 12.15 -1.42
C TYR A 12 -0.70 11.89 -0.28
N PHE A 13 0.40 11.19 -0.53
CA PHE A 13 1.39 10.89 0.51
C PHE A 13 2.68 11.67 0.28
N LEU A 14 3.27 12.17 1.38
CA LEU A 14 4.58 12.82 1.34
C LEU A 14 5.66 11.83 0.97
N ASP A 15 5.53 10.63 1.50
CA ASP A 15 6.37 9.49 1.22
C ASP A 15 5.47 8.36 0.75
N THR A 16 5.93 7.15 0.72
CA THR A 16 5.07 6.02 0.37
C THR A 16 4.20 5.61 1.56
N LEU A 17 3.05 5.03 1.27
CA LEU A 17 2.27 4.31 2.27
C LEU A 17 2.79 2.88 2.31
N ASP A 18 3.40 2.50 3.42
CA ASP A 18 4.00 1.17 3.59
C ASP A 18 3.10 0.29 4.44
N VAL A 19 2.76 -0.87 3.92
CA VAL A 19 1.94 -1.87 4.61
C VAL A 19 2.52 -3.27 4.38
N TRP A 20 2.19 -4.20 5.27
CA TRP A 20 2.54 -5.60 5.11
C TRP A 20 1.29 -6.40 4.83
N MET A 21 1.42 -7.44 3.97
CA MET A 21 0.33 -8.37 3.73
C MET A 21 0.84 -9.79 3.59
N LYS A 22 0.00 -10.74 3.98
CA LYS A 22 0.24 -12.16 3.75
C LYS A 22 -0.37 -12.52 2.40
N TRP A 23 0.44 -13.13 1.54
CA TRP A 23 0.04 -13.46 0.18
C TRP A 23 -0.22 -14.96 0.09
N GLU A 24 -1.45 -15.32 -0.22
CA GLU A 24 -1.87 -16.73 -0.23
C GLU A 24 -2.08 -17.29 -1.64
N PHE A 25 -1.98 -16.45 -2.65
CA PHE A 25 -2.09 -16.92 -4.03
C PHE A 25 -0.83 -17.67 -4.44
N PRO A 26 -0.95 -18.65 -5.36
CA PRO A 26 0.19 -19.48 -5.76
C PRO A 26 1.25 -18.76 -6.58
N PHE A 27 0.92 -17.61 -7.16
CA PHE A 27 1.85 -16.81 -7.95
C PHE A 27 1.94 -15.40 -7.39
N LEU A 28 3.15 -14.84 -7.39
CA LEU A 28 3.34 -13.44 -7.01
C LEU A 28 2.81 -12.51 -8.10
N PRO A 29 2.35 -11.30 -7.72
CA PRO A 29 1.95 -10.32 -8.72
C PRO A 29 3.14 -9.93 -9.58
N ARG A 30 2.89 -9.64 -10.84
CA ARG A 30 3.91 -9.21 -11.80
C ARG A 30 3.77 -7.73 -12.09
N ILE A 31 4.87 -7.14 -12.59
CA ILE A 31 4.85 -5.74 -13.01
C ILE A 31 3.76 -5.56 -14.05
N GLY A 32 2.94 -4.53 -13.88
CA GLY A 32 1.80 -4.22 -14.74
C GLY A 32 0.49 -4.83 -14.30
N GLU A 33 0.50 -5.77 -13.37
CA GLU A 33 -0.73 -6.35 -12.83
C GLU A 33 -1.30 -5.47 -11.72
N SER A 34 -2.62 -5.58 -11.51
CA SER A 34 -3.32 -4.84 -10.46
C SER A 34 -3.56 -5.73 -9.25
N VAL A 35 -3.43 -5.13 -8.08
CA VAL A 35 -3.69 -5.80 -6.79
C VAL A 35 -4.81 -5.04 -6.09
N SER A 36 -5.88 -5.74 -5.73
CA SER A 36 -6.99 -5.11 -5.03
C SER A 36 -6.55 -4.52 -3.69
N PRO A 37 -6.87 -3.24 -3.41
CA PRO A 37 -6.48 -2.63 -2.13
C PRO A 37 -7.06 -3.34 -0.92
N TRP A 38 -8.22 -4.00 -1.03
CA TRP A 38 -8.82 -4.72 0.09
C TRP A 38 -7.91 -5.79 0.67
N ILE A 39 -7.01 -6.37 -0.16
CA ILE A 39 -6.11 -7.42 0.31
C ILE A 39 -5.19 -6.89 1.43
N TRP A 40 -4.65 -5.67 1.27
CA TRP A 40 -3.79 -5.10 2.31
C TRP A 40 -4.58 -4.26 3.33
N ILE A 41 -5.73 -3.69 2.95
CA ILE A 41 -6.55 -2.91 3.89
C ILE A 41 -7.09 -3.81 5.00
N GLU A 42 -7.61 -4.98 4.65
CA GLU A 42 -8.22 -5.89 5.63
C GLU A 42 -7.19 -6.50 6.60
N GLN A 43 -5.94 -6.58 6.19
CA GLN A 43 -4.88 -7.19 7.00
C GLN A 43 -4.17 -6.21 7.91
N ASN A 44 -4.50 -4.92 7.85
CA ASN A 44 -3.80 -3.89 8.61
C ASN A 44 -4.78 -3.05 9.42
N THR A 45 -4.27 -2.44 10.48
CA THR A 45 -4.99 -1.46 11.27
C THR A 45 -4.37 -0.08 10.99
N PHE A 46 -5.21 0.88 10.64
CA PHE A 46 -4.76 2.22 10.30
C PHE A 46 -5.18 3.21 11.37
N GLU A 47 -4.21 3.99 11.85
CA GLU A 47 -4.44 5.07 12.80
C GLU A 47 -4.46 6.39 12.03
N ILE A 48 -5.58 7.11 12.11
CA ILE A 48 -5.77 8.33 11.34
C ILE A 48 -4.71 9.39 11.65
N GLU A 49 -4.28 9.49 12.90
CA GLU A 49 -3.28 10.48 13.30
C GLU A 49 -1.92 10.20 12.64
N LYS A 50 -1.52 8.93 12.62
CA LYS A 50 -0.26 8.53 11.96
C LYS A 50 -0.35 8.71 10.46
N LEU A 51 -1.50 8.39 9.89
CA LEU A 51 -1.72 8.54 8.45
C LEU A 51 -1.62 10.00 8.05
N LYS A 52 -2.21 10.91 8.85
CA LYS A 52 -2.17 12.35 8.57
C LYS A 52 -0.74 12.90 8.55
N GLU A 53 0.16 12.35 9.36
CA GLU A 53 1.56 12.79 9.36
C GLU A 53 2.26 12.55 8.03
N ASN A 54 1.78 11.59 7.25
CA ASN A 54 2.35 11.23 5.95
C ASN A 54 1.56 11.79 4.77
N LEU A 55 0.55 12.62 5.00
CA LEU A 55 -0.27 13.16 3.94
C LEU A 55 0.31 14.47 3.39
N SER A 56 0.28 14.60 2.06
CA SER A 56 0.52 15.87 1.39
C SER A 56 -0.66 16.81 1.63
N GLU A 57 -0.55 18.07 1.19
CA GLU A 57 -1.67 19.02 1.28
C GLU A 57 -2.90 18.49 0.55
N GLU A 58 -2.70 17.91 -0.62
CA GLU A 58 -3.80 17.31 -1.39
C GLU A 58 -4.43 16.13 -0.65
N GLY A 59 -3.59 15.30 -0.04
CA GLY A 59 -4.06 14.16 0.74
C GLY A 59 -4.86 14.57 1.97
N GLN A 60 -4.38 15.59 2.69
CA GLN A 60 -5.10 16.11 3.85
C GLN A 60 -6.45 16.68 3.46
N LYS A 61 -6.50 17.44 2.38
CA LYS A 61 -7.76 18.00 1.89
C LYS A 61 -8.73 16.90 1.50
N SER A 62 -8.26 15.90 0.77
CA SER A 62 -9.07 14.77 0.35
C SER A 62 -9.67 14.03 1.55
N LEU A 63 -8.85 13.75 2.55
CA LEU A 63 -9.31 13.03 3.73
C LEU A 63 -10.29 13.88 4.57
N ASN A 64 -10.00 15.18 4.71
CA ASN A 64 -10.89 16.08 5.46
C ASN A 64 -12.27 16.22 4.81
N ASP A 65 -12.33 16.14 3.48
CA ASP A 65 -13.58 16.24 2.72
C ASP A 65 -14.33 14.91 2.63
N TRP A 66 -13.70 13.83 3.10
CA TRP A 66 -14.29 12.49 3.02
C TRP A 66 -15.37 12.28 4.07
N GLU A 67 -16.53 11.81 3.63
CA GLU A 67 -17.69 11.56 4.50
C GLU A 67 -17.94 10.05 4.68
N GLY A 68 -16.96 9.31 5.07
CA GLY A 68 -17.11 7.88 5.24
C GLY A 68 -16.04 7.34 6.17
N GLU A 69 -15.92 6.04 6.19
CA GLU A 69 -14.90 5.39 6.99
C GLU A 69 -13.53 5.54 6.35
N LEU A 70 -12.49 5.53 7.19
CA LEU A 70 -11.10 5.64 6.73
C LEU A 70 -10.75 4.53 5.75
N THR A 71 -11.22 3.31 5.98
CA THR A 71 -10.94 2.18 5.09
C THR A 71 -11.53 2.38 3.71
N ASP A 72 -12.69 3.02 3.60
CA ASP A 72 -13.28 3.34 2.31
C ASP A 72 -12.47 4.38 1.55
N TRP A 73 -11.94 5.37 2.28
CA TRP A 73 -11.04 6.36 1.68
C TRP A 73 -9.75 5.71 1.18
N LEU A 74 -9.18 4.81 1.99
CA LEU A 74 -7.98 4.07 1.60
C LEU A 74 -8.24 3.22 0.35
N TYR A 75 -9.42 2.62 0.24
CA TYR A 75 -9.79 1.87 -0.95
C TYR A 75 -9.84 2.76 -2.19
N GLU A 76 -10.49 3.93 -2.08
CA GLU A 76 -10.57 4.87 -3.21
C GLU A 76 -9.18 5.36 -3.65
N VAL A 77 -8.29 5.64 -2.68
CA VAL A 77 -6.91 6.00 -3.00
C VAL A 77 -6.18 4.82 -3.61
N GLY A 78 -6.37 3.63 -3.03
CA GLY A 78 -5.68 2.43 -3.46
C GLY A 78 -5.98 2.01 -4.89
N ILE A 79 -7.24 2.16 -5.35
CA ILE A 79 -7.59 1.78 -6.72
C ILE A 79 -6.98 2.70 -7.78
N THR A 80 -6.53 3.88 -7.38
CA THR A 80 -5.81 4.77 -8.30
C THR A 80 -4.31 4.49 -8.33
N ALA A 81 -3.83 3.63 -7.45
CA ALA A 81 -2.42 3.27 -7.32
C ALA A 81 -2.28 1.76 -7.07
N ASP A 82 -3.00 0.96 -7.86
CA ASP A 82 -3.10 -0.49 -7.65
C ASP A 82 -2.24 -1.31 -8.62
N VAL A 83 -1.48 -0.65 -9.49
CA VAL A 83 -0.65 -1.34 -10.49
C VAL A 83 0.76 -1.53 -9.97
N VAL A 84 1.25 -2.76 -10.06
CA VAL A 84 2.61 -3.09 -9.64
C VAL A 84 3.61 -2.43 -10.59
N SER A 85 4.48 -1.59 -10.03
CA SER A 85 5.52 -0.89 -10.80
C SER A 85 6.89 -1.53 -10.66
N ASN A 86 7.13 -2.21 -9.54
CA ASN A 86 8.40 -2.88 -9.31
C ASN A 86 8.21 -4.00 -8.27
N LEU A 87 9.12 -4.96 -8.29
CA LEU A 87 9.10 -6.08 -7.36
C LEU A 87 10.54 -6.46 -7.04
N VAL A 88 10.90 -6.44 -5.76
CA VAL A 88 12.26 -6.70 -5.32
C VAL A 88 12.25 -7.76 -4.22
N TYR A 89 13.22 -8.66 -4.26
CA TYR A 89 13.38 -9.69 -3.26
C TYR A 89 14.43 -9.23 -2.25
N PHE A 90 14.07 -9.30 -0.97
CA PHE A 90 14.95 -8.86 0.11
C PHE A 90 15.21 -9.99 1.09
N GLN A 91 16.35 -9.90 1.75
CA GLN A 91 16.70 -10.74 2.88
C GLN A 91 17.00 -9.85 4.08
N ASN A 92 16.34 -10.12 5.20
CA ASN A 92 16.61 -9.42 6.45
C ASN A 92 17.90 -9.99 7.05
N LYS A 93 18.91 -9.13 7.26
CA LYS A 93 20.21 -9.54 7.78
C LYS A 93 20.15 -10.06 9.22
N ALA A 94 19.20 -9.56 10.01
CA ALA A 94 19.11 -9.92 11.42
C ALA A 94 18.70 -11.37 11.65
N ASP A 95 17.78 -11.89 10.84
CA ASP A 95 17.22 -13.23 11.03
C ASP A 95 17.22 -14.07 9.75
N ASN A 96 17.80 -13.57 8.67
CA ASN A 96 17.83 -14.21 7.35
C ASN A 96 16.45 -14.48 6.74
N THR A 97 15.41 -13.81 7.22
CA THR A 97 14.06 -13.96 6.66
C THR A 97 14.01 -13.34 5.28
N LEU A 98 13.43 -14.08 4.34
CA LEU A 98 13.21 -13.59 2.97
C LEU A 98 11.83 -12.97 2.88
N TYR A 99 11.74 -11.85 2.20
CA TYR A 99 10.46 -11.22 1.90
C TYR A 99 10.50 -10.54 0.54
N VAL A 100 9.31 -10.26 0.02
CA VAL A 100 9.14 -9.58 -1.26
C VAL A 100 8.71 -8.15 -0.97
N HIS A 101 9.32 -7.19 -1.65
CA HIS A 101 8.90 -5.79 -1.58
C HIS A 101 8.22 -5.42 -2.90
N LEU A 102 6.95 -5.11 -2.81
CA LEU A 102 6.11 -4.75 -3.94
C LEU A 102 5.93 -3.24 -3.96
N PHE A 103 6.20 -2.64 -5.10
CA PHE A 103 6.01 -1.20 -5.29
C PHE A 103 4.83 -0.97 -6.21
N MET A 104 3.90 -0.15 -5.76
CA MET A 104 2.73 0.25 -6.54
C MET A 104 2.69 1.75 -6.65
N GLN A 105 2.23 2.25 -7.78
CA GLN A 105 2.21 3.68 -8.01
C GLN A 105 0.92 4.12 -8.66
N GLU A 106 0.66 5.41 -8.54
CA GLU A 106 -0.49 6.06 -9.16
C GLU A 106 -0.39 5.94 -10.68
N ASP A 107 -1.49 5.52 -11.29
CA ASP A 107 -1.60 5.44 -12.74
C ASP A 107 -1.78 6.86 -13.28
N LYS A 108 -0.90 7.23 -14.20
CA LYS A 108 -0.91 8.58 -14.78
C LYS A 108 -1.40 8.56 -16.22
#